data_ffd740a9b38e07137e4007c562983040
#
_entry.id   ffd740a9b38e07137e4007c562983040
#
_cell.length_a   1.000
_cell.length_b   1.000
_cell.length_c   1.000
_cell.angle_alpha   90.00
_cell.angle_beta   90.00
_cell.angle_gamma   90.00
#
_symmetry.space_group_name_H-M   'P 1'
#
loop_
_entity.id
_entity.type
_entity.pdbx_description
1 polymer ?
#
loop_
_entity_poly.entity_id
_entity_poly.type
_entity_poly.pdbx_seq_one_letter_code
_entity_poly.pdbx_strand_id
1 'polypeptide(L)'
;MNTTEEVLAAAAHLVDAFGRHDTAAYFDCFAPDATFIFHTTAARLGSRGEYERLWRQWERQDDFRVQSCVSAQPVVQDLGDAAVFSHDVTTVIRTRAGEETTRERETIVFRRDGDRWAAVHEHLSPYPGPAA
;
A
#
# COMPACT_ATOMS: atom_id res chain seq x y z
N MET A 1 11.06 -16.91 12.82
CA MET A 1 9.79 -16.66 12.11
C MET A 1 9.82 -17.38 10.77
N ASN A 2 8.70 -17.94 10.33
CA ASN A 2 8.60 -18.50 9.00
C ASN A 2 8.29 -17.38 7.98
N THR A 3 8.33 -17.72 6.70
CA THR A 3 8.10 -16.76 5.61
C THR A 3 6.75 -16.05 5.75
N THR A 4 5.68 -16.79 6.02
CA THR A 4 4.34 -16.19 6.19
C THR A 4 4.33 -15.14 7.30
N GLU A 5 4.92 -15.45 8.45
CA GLU A 5 4.99 -14.52 9.57
C GLU A 5 5.84 -13.29 9.24
N GLU A 6 6.96 -13.49 8.53
CA GLU A 6 7.82 -12.39 8.11
C GLU A 6 7.10 -11.44 7.13
N VAL A 7 6.37 -12.00 6.18
CA VAL A 7 5.62 -11.20 5.21
C VAL A 7 4.46 -10.47 5.87
N LEU A 8 3.76 -11.12 6.80
CA LEU A 8 2.70 -10.46 7.57
C LEU A 8 3.27 -9.28 8.37
N ALA A 9 4.46 -9.44 8.96
CA ALA A 9 5.12 -8.37 9.71
C ALA A 9 5.52 -7.22 8.78
N ALA A 10 6.06 -7.53 7.60
CA ALA A 10 6.41 -6.50 6.61
C ALA A 10 5.18 -5.73 6.13
N ALA A 11 4.08 -6.44 5.87
CA ALA A 11 2.83 -5.82 5.46
C ALA A 11 2.26 -4.94 6.57
N ALA A 12 2.29 -5.40 7.82
CA ALA A 12 1.82 -4.63 8.97
C ALA A 12 2.63 -3.33 9.14
N HIS A 13 3.94 -3.41 8.95
CA HIS A 13 4.81 -2.23 9.01
C HIS A 13 4.46 -1.22 7.91
N LEU A 14 4.23 -1.70 6.69
CA LEU A 14 3.85 -0.87 5.55
C LEU A 14 2.51 -0.16 5.82
N VAL A 15 1.51 -0.92 6.27
CA VAL A 15 0.18 -0.38 6.59
C VAL A 15 0.26 0.66 7.71
N ASP A 16 1.05 0.39 8.75
CA ASP A 16 1.23 1.32 9.85
C ASP A 16 1.89 2.62 9.40
N ALA A 17 2.95 2.53 8.62
CA ALA A 17 3.64 3.72 8.09
C ALA A 17 2.70 4.55 7.22
N PHE A 18 1.94 3.91 6.34
CA PHE A 18 0.95 4.57 5.51
C PHE A 18 -0.13 5.26 6.37
N GLY A 19 -0.67 4.54 7.34
CA GLY A 19 -1.74 5.04 8.21
C GLY A 19 -1.34 6.23 9.07
N ARG A 20 -0.05 6.35 9.38
CA ARG A 20 0.51 7.50 10.11
C ARG A 20 0.99 8.62 9.20
N HIS A 21 0.84 8.46 7.90
CA HIS A 21 1.38 9.41 6.92
C HIS A 21 2.89 9.62 7.11
N ASP A 22 3.58 8.57 7.51
CA ASP A 22 5.04 8.59 7.65
C ASP A 22 5.64 8.32 6.27
N THR A 23 5.79 9.37 5.49
CA THR A 23 6.18 9.29 4.08
C THR A 23 7.50 8.54 3.90
N ALA A 24 8.51 8.87 4.70
CA ALA A 24 9.83 8.23 4.57
C ALA A 24 9.76 6.74 4.88
N ALA A 25 9.13 6.35 5.98
CA ALA A 25 9.00 4.94 6.37
C ALA A 25 8.15 4.16 5.38
N TYR A 26 7.08 4.78 4.87
CA TYR A 26 6.19 4.13 3.90
C TYR A 26 6.92 3.82 2.61
N PHE A 27 7.58 4.81 2.00
CA PHE A 27 8.28 4.59 0.73
C PHE A 27 9.50 3.69 0.88
N ASP A 28 10.13 3.64 2.05
CA ASP A 28 11.23 2.71 2.31
C ASP A 28 10.79 1.24 2.26
N CYS A 29 9.50 0.97 2.40
CA CYS A 29 8.97 -0.39 2.28
C CYS A 29 9.01 -0.92 0.85
N PHE A 30 9.14 -0.06 -0.15
CA PHE A 30 9.10 -0.42 -1.57
C PHE A 30 10.49 -0.45 -2.17
N ALA A 31 10.72 -1.43 -3.06
CA ALA A 31 11.93 -1.46 -3.87
C ALA A 31 11.89 -0.29 -4.87
N PRO A 32 13.06 0.23 -5.31
CA PRO A 32 13.09 1.33 -6.29
C PRO A 32 12.36 1.02 -7.59
N ASP A 33 12.34 -0.25 -8.01
CA ASP A 33 11.68 -0.70 -9.25
C ASP A 33 10.23 -1.14 -9.03
N ALA A 34 9.65 -0.87 -7.86
CA ALA A 34 8.26 -1.23 -7.57
C ALA A 34 7.30 -0.55 -8.54
N THR A 35 6.23 -1.27 -8.90
CA THR A 35 5.18 -0.77 -9.78
C THR A 35 3.84 -0.73 -9.06
N PHE A 36 2.93 0.15 -9.52
CA PHE A 36 1.68 0.39 -8.82
C PHE A 36 0.54 0.52 -9.82
N ILE A 37 -0.60 -0.07 -9.48
CA ILE A 37 -1.84 0.10 -10.23
C ILE A 37 -2.91 0.55 -9.23
N PHE A 38 -3.38 1.79 -9.39
CA PHE A 38 -4.43 2.34 -8.55
C PHE A 38 -5.65 2.65 -9.41
N HIS A 39 -6.84 2.22 -8.96
CA HIS A 39 -8.08 2.48 -9.71
C HIS A 39 -8.40 3.98 -9.77
N THR A 40 -7.74 4.79 -8.95
CA THR A 40 -7.92 6.24 -8.91
C THR A 40 -6.97 7.00 -9.82
N THR A 41 -6.01 6.32 -10.46
CA THR A 41 -5.09 6.93 -11.40
C THR A 41 -5.22 6.26 -12.76
N ALA A 42 -5.19 7.05 -13.83
CA ALA A 42 -5.41 6.54 -15.19
C ALA A 42 -4.26 5.65 -15.67
N ALA A 43 -3.03 5.95 -15.25
CA ALA A 43 -1.84 5.24 -15.72
C ALA A 43 -1.21 4.44 -14.61
N ARG A 44 -0.58 3.32 -14.99
CA ARG A 44 0.27 2.56 -14.09
C ARG A 44 1.50 3.40 -13.73
N LEU A 45 1.91 3.32 -12.45
CA LEU A 45 3.15 3.94 -12.00
C LEU A 45 4.26 2.92 -12.15
N GLY A 46 5.32 3.30 -12.86
CA GLY A 46 6.38 2.38 -13.27
C GLY A 46 7.57 2.32 -12.33
N SER A 47 7.58 3.11 -11.25
CA SER A 47 8.66 3.11 -10.27
C SER A 47 8.21 3.72 -8.96
N ARG A 48 8.97 3.44 -7.90
CA ARG A 48 8.74 4.10 -6.61
C ARG A 48 8.84 5.62 -6.73
N GLY A 49 9.81 6.11 -7.52
CA GLY A 49 9.98 7.56 -7.71
C GLY A 49 8.77 8.22 -8.36
N GLU A 50 8.10 7.54 -9.30
CA GLU A 50 6.87 8.07 -9.89
C GLU A 50 5.76 8.21 -8.85
N TYR A 51 5.61 7.22 -7.97
CA TYR A 51 4.63 7.29 -6.90
C TYR A 51 4.98 8.38 -5.88
N GLU A 52 6.25 8.49 -5.51
CA GLU A 52 6.70 9.55 -4.60
C GLU A 52 6.39 10.94 -5.14
N ARG A 53 6.59 11.16 -6.45
CA ARG A 53 6.26 12.45 -7.09
C ARG A 53 4.75 12.72 -7.06
N LEU A 54 3.94 11.71 -7.33
CA LEU A 54 2.48 11.82 -7.28
C LEU A 54 2.00 12.11 -5.86
N TRP A 55 2.57 11.44 -4.86
CA TRP A 55 2.27 11.66 -3.45
C TRP A 55 2.55 13.11 -3.04
N ARG A 56 3.71 13.63 -3.41
CA ARG A 56 4.06 15.03 -3.13
C ARG A 56 3.14 16.01 -3.84
N GLN A 57 2.70 15.67 -5.05
CA GLN A 57 1.73 16.49 -5.77
C GLN A 57 0.39 16.54 -5.03
N TRP A 58 -0.07 15.41 -4.53
CA TRP A 58 -1.30 15.39 -3.72
C TRP A 58 -1.15 16.24 -2.47
N GLU A 59 -0.01 16.16 -1.79
CA GLU A 59 0.25 16.96 -0.60
C GLU A 59 0.22 18.46 -0.93
N ARG A 60 0.84 18.87 -2.02
CA ARG A 60 0.93 20.30 -2.39
C ARG A 60 -0.39 20.84 -2.92
N GLN A 61 -1.09 20.08 -3.75
CA GLN A 61 -2.29 20.55 -4.43
C GLN A 61 -3.57 20.37 -3.61
N ASP A 62 -3.63 19.31 -2.84
CA ASP A 62 -4.86 18.92 -2.16
C ASP A 62 -4.74 18.90 -0.63
N ASP A 63 -3.59 19.26 -0.07
CA ASP A 63 -3.31 19.08 1.37
C ASP A 63 -3.57 17.64 1.80
N PHE A 64 -3.26 16.69 0.92
CA PHE A 64 -3.48 15.27 1.16
C PHE A 64 -2.75 14.78 2.40
N ARG A 65 -3.49 14.05 3.26
CA ARG A 65 -2.92 13.41 4.44
C ARG A 65 -3.69 12.14 4.77
N VAL A 66 -2.97 11.07 4.99
CA VAL A 66 -3.57 9.83 5.50
C VAL A 66 -3.82 10.00 6.99
N GLN A 67 -5.02 9.73 7.45
CA GLN A 67 -5.40 9.81 8.86
C GLN A 67 -5.30 8.46 9.54
N SER A 68 -5.73 7.39 8.85
CA SER A 68 -5.67 6.02 9.37
C SER A 68 -5.76 5.01 8.24
N CYS A 69 -5.29 3.80 8.53
CA CYS A 69 -5.39 2.68 7.60
C CYS A 69 -5.54 1.40 8.41
N VAL A 70 -6.59 0.64 8.16
CA VAL A 70 -6.90 -0.59 8.88
C VAL A 70 -6.97 -1.76 7.92
N SER A 71 -6.17 -2.78 8.21
CA SER A 71 -6.11 -4.03 7.44
C SER A 71 -7.06 -5.08 8.02
N ALA A 72 -7.72 -5.82 7.13
CA ALA A 72 -8.58 -6.94 7.51
C ALA A 72 -8.40 -8.09 6.53
N GLN A 73 -8.65 -9.32 6.98
CA GLN A 73 -8.60 -10.53 6.16
C GLN A 73 -7.26 -10.73 5.44
N PRO A 74 -6.11 -10.64 6.13
CA PRO A 74 -4.82 -10.78 5.46
C PRO A 74 -4.56 -12.23 5.06
N VAL A 75 -4.05 -12.42 3.84
CA VAL A 75 -3.68 -13.72 3.29
C VAL A 75 -2.30 -13.61 2.66
N VAL A 76 -1.44 -14.58 2.93
CA VAL A 76 -0.09 -14.67 2.33
C VAL A 76 0.01 -15.95 1.51
N GLN A 77 0.47 -15.81 0.27
CA GLN A 77 0.89 -16.94 -0.56
C GLN A 77 2.41 -16.93 -0.59
N ASP A 78 3.01 -17.96 -0.02
CA ASP A 78 4.46 -18.13 0.06
C ASP A 78 4.95 -18.76 -1.24
N LEU A 79 5.79 -18.05 -2.00
CA LEU A 79 6.34 -18.51 -3.27
C LEU A 79 7.87 -18.66 -3.20
N GLY A 80 8.42 -18.82 -1.99
CA GLY A 80 9.86 -18.93 -1.79
C GLY A 80 10.49 -17.57 -1.55
N ASP A 81 11.22 -17.04 -2.53
CA ASP A 81 11.85 -15.72 -2.42
C ASP A 81 10.90 -14.58 -2.79
N ALA A 82 9.66 -14.90 -3.08
CA ALA A 82 8.59 -13.93 -3.31
C ALA A 82 7.35 -14.37 -2.54
N ALA A 83 6.44 -13.45 -2.30
CA ALA A 83 5.17 -13.74 -1.66
C ALA A 83 4.11 -12.79 -2.18
N VAL A 84 2.87 -13.28 -2.27
CA VAL A 84 1.72 -12.45 -2.60
C VAL A 84 0.92 -12.25 -1.32
N PHE A 85 0.75 -11.00 -0.93
CA PHE A 85 -0.06 -10.60 0.21
C PHE A 85 -1.32 -9.94 -0.29
N SER A 86 -2.46 -10.32 0.24
CA SER A 86 -3.72 -9.63 -0.07
C SER A 86 -4.51 -9.39 1.18
N HIS A 87 -5.26 -8.30 1.21
CA HIS A 87 -6.12 -7.95 2.33
C HIS A 87 -7.20 -6.97 1.89
N ASP A 88 -8.16 -6.75 2.76
CA ASP A 88 -9.12 -5.66 2.65
C ASP A 88 -8.57 -4.49 3.46
N VAL A 89 -8.68 -3.29 2.94
CA VAL A 89 -8.12 -2.12 3.60
C VAL A 89 -9.14 -0.99 3.67
N THR A 90 -9.24 -0.38 4.84
CA THR A 90 -10.08 0.80 5.06
C THR A 90 -9.18 1.96 5.40
N THR A 91 -9.22 3.00 4.58
CA THR A 91 -8.34 4.17 4.72
C THR A 91 -9.18 5.42 4.93
N VAL A 92 -8.77 6.24 5.88
CA VAL A 92 -9.34 7.58 6.06
C VAL A 92 -8.29 8.58 5.62
N ILE A 93 -8.61 9.40 4.64
CA ILE A 93 -7.74 10.48 4.16
C ILE A 93 -8.40 11.82 4.38
N ARG A 94 -7.58 12.86 4.44
CA ARG A 94 -8.03 14.25 4.49
C ARG A 94 -7.42 14.98 3.31
N THR A 95 -8.25 15.81 2.66
CA THR A 95 -7.81 16.72 1.60
C THR A 95 -8.47 18.08 1.84
N ARG A 96 -8.27 19.04 0.94
CA ARG A 96 -8.96 20.34 1.02
C ARG A 96 -10.47 20.18 0.96
N ALA A 97 -10.96 19.10 0.32
CA ALA A 97 -12.39 18.82 0.22
C ALA A 97 -12.99 18.25 1.52
N GLY A 98 -12.14 17.90 2.49
CA GLY A 98 -12.56 17.32 3.76
C GLY A 98 -12.05 15.89 3.93
N GLU A 99 -12.70 15.15 4.82
CA GLU A 99 -12.32 13.79 5.16
C GLU A 99 -13.12 12.79 4.34
N GLU A 100 -12.43 11.74 3.87
CA GLU A 100 -13.03 10.69 3.05
C GLU A 100 -12.57 9.32 3.57
N THR A 101 -13.49 8.37 3.63
CA THR A 101 -13.19 6.98 3.97
C THR A 101 -13.35 6.13 2.72
N THR A 102 -12.32 5.34 2.40
CA THR A 102 -12.35 4.42 1.27
C THR A 102 -12.16 2.99 1.75
N ARG A 103 -12.81 2.05 1.08
CA ARG A 103 -12.58 0.61 1.28
C ARG A 103 -12.11 0.01 -0.03
N GLU A 104 -11.03 -0.75 0.05
CA GLU A 104 -10.38 -1.31 -1.13
C GLU A 104 -9.90 -2.72 -0.86
N ARG A 105 -9.71 -3.48 -1.93
CA ARG A 105 -8.95 -4.72 -1.92
C ARG A 105 -7.57 -4.40 -2.41
N GLU A 106 -6.57 -4.90 -1.72
CA GLU A 106 -5.18 -4.62 -2.05
C GLU A 106 -4.39 -5.91 -2.19
N THR A 107 -3.59 -5.98 -3.24
CA THR A 107 -2.59 -7.02 -3.41
C THR A 107 -1.22 -6.37 -3.41
N ILE A 108 -0.31 -6.89 -2.61
CA ILE A 108 1.08 -6.46 -2.56
C ILE A 108 1.95 -7.68 -2.84
N VAL A 109 2.85 -7.56 -3.81
CA VAL A 109 3.86 -8.58 -4.06
C VAL A 109 5.12 -8.17 -3.32
N PHE A 110 5.64 -9.07 -2.49
CA PHE A 110 6.88 -8.89 -1.76
C PHE A 110 7.97 -9.76 -2.35
N ARG A 111 9.19 -9.26 -2.34
CA ARG A 111 10.39 -9.98 -2.77
C ARG A 111 11.38 -9.99 -1.62
N ARG A 112 12.00 -11.15 -1.37
CA ARG A 112 13.06 -11.24 -0.37
C ARG A 112 14.26 -10.44 -0.85
N ASP A 113 14.78 -9.60 0.03
CA ASP A 113 15.95 -8.76 -0.22
C ASP A 113 16.85 -8.86 1.02
N GLY A 114 17.77 -9.83 0.98
CA GLY A 114 18.57 -10.16 2.15
C GLY A 114 17.69 -10.73 3.26
N ASP A 115 17.69 -10.09 4.41
CA ASP A 115 16.87 -10.48 5.57
C ASP A 115 15.58 -9.66 5.70
N ARG A 116 15.23 -8.86 4.68
CA ARG A 116 13.99 -8.10 4.67
C ARG A 116 13.13 -8.50 3.48
N TRP A 117 11.87 -8.11 3.52
CA TRP A 117 10.92 -8.27 2.42
C TRP A 117 10.54 -6.90 1.89
N ALA A 118 10.85 -6.64 0.62
CA ALA A 118 10.55 -5.38 -0.04
C ALA A 118 9.30 -5.54 -0.90
N ALA A 119 8.39 -4.56 -0.85
CA ALA A 119 7.23 -4.53 -1.73
C ALA A 119 7.70 -4.14 -3.14
N VAL A 120 7.28 -4.91 -4.14
CA VAL A 120 7.66 -4.67 -5.54
C VAL A 120 6.47 -4.38 -6.44
N HIS A 121 5.26 -4.61 -5.95
CA HIS A 121 4.04 -4.28 -6.70
C HIS A 121 2.89 -4.08 -5.73
N GLU A 122 2.05 -3.10 -6.03
CA GLU A 122 0.83 -2.84 -5.29
C GLU A 122 -0.31 -2.61 -6.27
N HIS A 123 -1.43 -3.29 -6.05
CA HIS A 123 -2.62 -3.16 -6.88
C HIS A 123 -3.82 -2.96 -5.96
N LEU A 124 -4.56 -1.88 -6.18
CA LEU A 124 -5.77 -1.56 -5.45
C LEU A 124 -6.98 -1.63 -6.36
N SER A 125 -8.04 -2.21 -5.86
CA SER A 125 -9.34 -2.19 -6.51
C SER A 125 -10.42 -1.77 -5.51
N PRO A 126 -11.53 -1.17 -5.96
CA PRO A 126 -12.60 -0.81 -5.05
C PRO A 126 -13.17 -2.06 -4.38
N TYR A 127 -13.43 -1.98 -3.08
CA TYR A 127 -14.16 -3.03 -2.40
C TYR A 127 -15.58 -3.06 -2.96
N PRO A 128 -16.11 -4.23 -3.34
CA PRO A 128 -17.47 -4.30 -3.85
C PRO A 128 -18.41 -3.79 -2.77
N GLY A 129 -19.26 -2.84 -3.15
CA GLY A 129 -20.22 -2.27 -2.22
C GLY A 129 -21.11 -3.36 -1.64
N PRO A 130 -21.79 -3.07 -0.53
CA PRO A 130 -22.77 -4.02 -0.04
C PRO A 130 -23.77 -4.29 -1.16
N ALA A 131 -24.15 -5.54 -1.31
CA ALA A 131 -25.23 -5.88 -2.23
C ALA A 131 -26.41 -4.97 -1.85
N ALA A 132 -26.88 -4.24 -2.85
CA ALA A 132 -27.94 -3.27 -2.63
C ALA A 132 -29.19 -3.95 -2.06
#